data_13d2687be9b36fba89b6122a89cf5f10
#
_entry.id   13d2687be9b36fba89b6122a89cf5f10
#
_cell.length_a   1.000
_cell.length_b   1.000
_cell.length_c   1.000
_cell.angle_alpha   90.00
_cell.angle_beta   90.00
_cell.angle_gamma   90.00
#
_symmetry.space_group_name_H-M   'P 1'
#
loop_
_entity.id
_entity.type
_entity.pdbx_description
1 polymer ?
#
loop_
_entity_poly.entity_id
_entity_poly.type
_entity_poly.pdbx_seq_one_letter_code
_entity_poly.pdbx_strand_id
1 'polypeptide(L)'
;ILSCANIPMKAVPAQIDEDNVKKSLIAEKAMPRDIADILAEYKAKKISSKRLKSWVLGCDQILEFENEVFGKPQNPFMLKGMLRRFSGKTHRLITANVIYKNAKPIWRHVVVSHMTMYPMTDMDIEDYVKKAWPEVQHTAGGYYFEENPHLFSKVRGNWFDILGLSIEPIVKFLNQHNNKAMLQAPKVAAVLGHPVSHSKSPRMHKYWLQSNAVSGDYVAIDIPPQRFSETVKVLIT
;
A
#
# COMPACT_ATOMS: atom_id res chain seq x y z
N ILE A 1 -9.43 -1.66 -0.14
CA ILE A 1 -9.24 -0.87 -1.39
C ILE A 1 -10.26 -1.29 -2.45
N LEU A 2 -10.33 -2.57 -2.88
CA LEU A 2 -11.28 -2.99 -3.94
C LEU A 2 -12.74 -2.70 -3.59
N SER A 3 -13.14 -2.81 -2.34
CA SER A 3 -14.49 -2.45 -1.88
C SER A 3 -14.83 -0.97 -2.07
N CYS A 4 -13.83 -0.08 -1.98
CA CYS A 4 -14.00 1.34 -2.23
C CYS A 4 -14.37 1.65 -3.70
N ALA A 5 -14.05 0.75 -4.62
CA ALA A 5 -14.42 0.82 -6.04
C ALA A 5 -15.67 -0.01 -6.36
N ASN A 6 -16.41 -0.46 -5.37
CA ASN A 6 -17.56 -1.37 -5.52
C ASN A 6 -17.24 -2.65 -6.33
N ILE A 7 -16.00 -3.12 -6.24
CA ILE A 7 -15.57 -4.37 -6.89
C ILE A 7 -15.83 -5.53 -5.92
N PRO A 8 -16.79 -6.42 -6.24
CA PRO A 8 -17.04 -7.60 -5.41
C PRO A 8 -15.84 -8.53 -5.48
N MET A 9 -15.33 -8.94 -4.33
CA MET A 9 -14.16 -9.81 -4.26
C MET A 9 -14.25 -10.78 -3.10
N LYS A 10 -13.49 -11.87 -3.20
CA LYS A 10 -13.21 -12.80 -2.11
C LYS A 10 -11.71 -12.85 -1.86
N ALA A 11 -11.28 -12.47 -0.67
CA ALA A 11 -9.89 -12.60 -0.26
C ALA A 11 -9.56 -14.09 0.01
N VAL A 12 -8.44 -14.55 -0.56
CA VAL A 12 -7.96 -15.92 -0.42
C VAL A 12 -6.45 -15.90 -0.19
N PRO A 13 -5.96 -16.36 0.98
CA PRO A 13 -4.53 -16.44 1.25
C PRO A 13 -3.82 -17.36 0.25
N ALA A 14 -2.77 -16.89 -0.37
CA ALA A 14 -2.00 -17.67 -1.35
C ALA A 14 -1.12 -18.74 -0.69
N GLN A 15 -0.73 -18.54 0.57
CA GLN A 15 0.14 -19.46 1.33
C GLN A 15 1.42 -19.83 0.55
N ILE A 16 2.09 -18.83 -0.02
CA ILE A 16 3.43 -18.98 -0.60
C ILE A 16 4.48 -18.65 0.46
N ASP A 17 5.67 -19.21 0.32
CA ASP A 17 6.81 -18.86 1.15
C ASP A 17 7.49 -17.61 0.56
N GLU A 18 6.89 -16.45 0.86
CA GLU A 18 7.33 -15.15 0.33
C GLU A 18 8.78 -14.84 0.69
N ASP A 19 9.19 -15.18 1.92
CA ASP A 19 10.53 -14.88 2.42
C ASP A 19 11.60 -15.67 1.68
N ASN A 20 11.40 -16.96 1.44
CA ASN A 20 12.34 -17.78 0.69
C ASN A 20 12.40 -17.39 -0.79
N VAL A 21 11.26 -17.12 -1.42
CA VAL A 21 11.22 -16.62 -2.81
C VAL A 21 11.98 -15.30 -2.91
N LYS A 22 11.72 -14.35 -2.01
CA LYS A 22 12.40 -13.06 -1.96
C LYS A 22 13.90 -13.19 -1.78
N LYS A 23 14.34 -14.03 -0.84
CA LYS A 23 15.76 -14.31 -0.60
C LYS A 23 16.47 -14.90 -1.83
N SER A 24 15.84 -15.86 -2.52
CA SER A 24 16.40 -16.44 -3.75
C SER A 24 16.56 -15.39 -4.84
N LEU A 25 15.53 -14.57 -5.08
CA LEU A 25 15.57 -13.51 -6.09
C LEU A 25 16.63 -12.44 -5.77
N ILE A 26 16.80 -12.09 -4.50
CA ILE A 26 17.88 -11.16 -4.08
C ILE A 26 19.25 -11.79 -4.31
N ALA A 27 19.43 -13.07 -3.99
CA ALA A 27 20.69 -13.79 -4.24
C ALA A 27 21.03 -13.87 -5.74
N GLU A 28 20.03 -13.98 -6.61
CA GLU A 28 20.14 -13.93 -8.06
C GLU A 28 20.33 -12.51 -8.61
N LYS A 29 20.41 -11.49 -7.74
CA LYS A 29 20.50 -10.05 -8.09
C LYS A 29 19.35 -9.56 -8.97
N ALA A 30 18.16 -10.13 -8.80
CA ALA A 30 16.96 -9.65 -9.48
C ALA A 30 16.68 -8.18 -9.11
N MET A 31 16.20 -7.42 -10.09
CA MET A 31 15.82 -6.02 -9.85
C MET A 31 14.65 -5.94 -8.87
N PRO A 32 14.60 -4.95 -7.97
CA PRO A 32 13.50 -4.80 -7.02
C PRO A 32 12.10 -4.83 -7.66
N ARG A 33 11.98 -4.25 -8.87
CA ARG A 33 10.74 -4.28 -9.65
C ARG A 33 10.32 -5.71 -10.02
N ASP A 34 11.27 -6.53 -10.43
CA ASP A 34 11.01 -7.90 -10.84
C ASP A 34 10.65 -8.77 -9.63
N ILE A 35 11.27 -8.50 -8.46
CA ILE A 35 10.92 -9.19 -7.21
C ILE A 35 9.45 -8.95 -6.84
N ALA A 36 8.98 -7.70 -6.89
CA ALA A 36 7.57 -7.38 -6.60
C ALA A 36 6.63 -8.07 -7.61
N ASP A 37 6.94 -8.02 -8.90
CA ASP A 37 6.14 -8.62 -9.97
C ASP A 37 6.05 -10.15 -9.83
N ILE A 38 7.18 -10.83 -9.59
CA ILE A 38 7.24 -12.30 -9.41
C ILE A 38 6.45 -12.73 -8.17
N LEU A 39 6.55 -12.00 -7.05
CA LEU A 39 5.79 -12.32 -5.84
C LEU A 39 4.28 -12.15 -6.07
N ALA A 40 3.85 -11.06 -6.72
CA ALA A 40 2.46 -10.85 -7.11
C ALA A 40 1.96 -11.96 -8.06
N GLU A 41 2.80 -12.34 -9.04
CA GLU A 41 2.49 -13.42 -9.98
C GLU A 41 2.32 -14.77 -9.27
N TYR A 42 3.23 -15.14 -8.37
CA TYR A 42 3.15 -16.40 -7.64
C TYR A 42 1.87 -16.50 -6.81
N LYS A 43 1.47 -15.40 -6.16
CA LYS A 43 0.19 -15.32 -5.43
C LYS A 43 -1.00 -15.57 -6.36
N ALA A 44 -1.05 -14.87 -7.49
CA ALA A 44 -2.13 -15.01 -8.47
C ALA A 44 -2.17 -16.42 -9.09
N LYS A 45 -1.03 -16.93 -9.55
CA LYS A 45 -0.89 -18.23 -10.21
C LYS A 45 -1.37 -19.37 -9.32
N LYS A 46 -0.91 -19.40 -8.05
CA LYS A 46 -1.27 -20.46 -7.09
C LYS A 46 -2.77 -20.55 -6.83
N ILE A 47 -3.46 -19.42 -6.76
CA ILE A 47 -4.91 -19.40 -6.56
C ILE A 47 -5.64 -19.69 -7.88
N SER A 48 -5.19 -19.14 -9.01
CA SER A 48 -5.81 -19.31 -10.30
C SER A 48 -5.79 -20.77 -10.77
N SER A 49 -4.74 -21.54 -10.46
CA SER A 49 -4.69 -22.97 -10.75
C SER A 49 -5.79 -23.80 -10.09
N LYS A 50 -6.29 -23.31 -8.94
CA LYS A 50 -7.40 -23.94 -8.18
C LYS A 50 -8.78 -23.33 -8.51
N ARG A 51 -8.83 -22.21 -9.24
CA ARG A 51 -10.03 -21.42 -9.53
C ARG A 51 -10.05 -20.94 -10.97
N LEU A 52 -10.01 -21.87 -11.92
CA LEU A 52 -9.85 -21.61 -13.36
C LEU A 52 -10.86 -20.60 -13.94
N LYS A 53 -12.13 -20.68 -13.53
CA LYS A 53 -13.20 -19.79 -14.04
C LYS A 53 -13.17 -18.37 -13.43
N SER A 54 -12.34 -18.13 -12.41
CA SER A 54 -12.29 -16.84 -11.72
C SER A 54 -11.17 -15.97 -12.27
N TRP A 55 -11.37 -14.67 -12.23
CA TRP A 55 -10.26 -13.72 -12.30
C TRP A 55 -9.59 -13.68 -10.92
N VAL A 56 -8.29 -13.81 -10.90
CA VAL A 56 -7.50 -13.82 -9.66
C VAL A 56 -6.48 -12.70 -9.72
N LEU A 57 -6.64 -11.74 -8.82
CA LEU A 57 -5.68 -10.66 -8.62
C LEU A 57 -4.68 -11.08 -7.54
N GLY A 58 -3.39 -11.08 -7.88
CA GLY A 58 -2.29 -11.11 -6.94
C GLY A 58 -1.65 -9.74 -6.87
N CYS A 59 -1.27 -9.32 -5.68
CA CYS A 59 -0.53 -8.09 -5.47
C CYS A 59 0.59 -8.29 -4.47
N ASP A 60 1.67 -7.55 -4.68
CA ASP A 60 2.79 -7.46 -3.75
C ASP A 60 3.38 -6.06 -3.75
N GLN A 61 3.96 -5.68 -2.62
CA GLN A 61 4.66 -4.41 -2.49
C GLN A 61 5.97 -4.64 -1.76
N ILE A 62 7.05 -4.08 -2.31
CA ILE A 62 8.34 -4.06 -1.67
C ILE A 62 8.82 -2.63 -1.45
N LEU A 63 9.60 -2.44 -0.38
CA LEU A 63 10.33 -1.22 -0.13
C LEU A 63 11.77 -1.38 -0.61
N GLU A 64 12.24 -0.44 -1.40
CA GLU A 64 13.62 -0.35 -1.86
C GLU A 64 14.25 0.97 -1.44
N PHE A 65 15.45 0.91 -0.91
CA PHE A 65 16.24 2.06 -0.53
C PHE A 65 17.72 1.80 -0.78
N GLU A 66 18.38 2.70 -1.53
CA GLU A 66 19.82 2.58 -1.89
C GLU A 66 20.15 1.24 -2.57
N ASN A 67 19.26 0.74 -3.45
CA ASN A 67 19.34 -0.55 -4.15
C ASN A 67 19.22 -1.78 -3.24
N GLU A 68 18.86 -1.61 -1.99
CA GLU A 68 18.59 -2.68 -1.04
C GLU A 68 17.07 -2.87 -0.86
N VAL A 69 16.63 -4.11 -0.88
CA VAL A 69 15.22 -4.46 -0.62
C VAL A 69 15.03 -4.69 0.86
N PHE A 70 14.16 -3.91 1.48
CA PHE A 70 13.84 -4.00 2.90
C PHE A 70 12.71 -4.98 3.16
N GLY A 71 12.87 -5.77 4.21
CA GLY A 71 11.84 -6.62 4.76
C GLY A 71 11.01 -5.94 5.85
N LYS A 72 10.07 -6.69 6.40
CA LYS A 72 9.31 -6.30 7.58
C LYS A 72 10.23 -6.30 8.81
N PRO A 73 10.18 -5.29 9.68
CA PRO A 73 10.99 -5.28 10.90
C PRO A 73 10.56 -6.42 11.85
N GLN A 74 11.54 -7.18 12.34
CA GLN A 74 11.27 -8.32 13.22
C GLN A 74 11.13 -7.92 14.70
N ASN A 75 11.62 -6.73 15.05
CA ASN A 75 11.61 -6.21 16.41
C ASN A 75 11.78 -4.68 16.40
N PRO A 76 11.52 -3.99 17.54
CA PRO A 76 11.69 -2.54 17.64
C PRO A 76 13.10 -2.03 17.32
N PHE A 77 14.12 -2.81 17.60
CA PHE A 77 15.51 -2.42 17.32
C PHE A 77 15.77 -2.34 15.82
N MET A 78 15.32 -3.34 15.05
CA MET A 78 15.40 -3.31 13.59
C MET A 78 14.60 -2.14 13.01
N LEU A 79 13.39 -1.87 13.54
CA LEU A 79 12.58 -0.75 13.08
C LEU A 79 13.31 0.59 13.30
N LYS A 80 13.91 0.81 14.47
CA LYS A 80 14.74 2.00 14.73
C LYS A 80 15.88 2.15 13.74
N GLY A 81 16.59 1.05 13.45
CA GLY A 81 17.66 1.03 12.45
C GLY A 81 17.18 1.41 11.04
N MET A 82 16.02 0.91 10.62
CA MET A 82 15.40 1.26 9.34
C MET A 82 15.03 2.75 9.28
N LEU A 83 14.36 3.26 10.30
CA LEU A 83 13.93 4.68 10.35
C LEU A 83 15.12 5.64 10.34
N ARG A 84 16.22 5.30 11.04
CA ARG A 84 17.47 6.08 10.95
C ARG A 84 18.02 6.15 9.53
N ARG A 85 17.97 5.04 8.79
CA ARG A 85 18.42 5.00 7.39
C ARG A 85 17.53 5.84 6.47
N PHE A 86 16.21 5.84 6.70
CA PHE A 86 15.23 6.56 5.87
C PHE A 86 15.11 8.04 6.24
N SER A 87 15.53 8.44 7.45
CA SER A 87 15.46 9.82 7.96
C SER A 87 16.06 10.83 6.99
N GLY A 88 15.27 11.81 6.56
CA GLY A 88 15.66 12.86 5.62
C GLY A 88 15.90 12.39 4.18
N LYS A 89 15.64 11.11 3.86
CA LYS A 89 15.96 10.54 2.55
C LYS A 89 14.72 10.01 1.84
N THR A 90 14.88 9.70 0.56
CA THR A 90 13.82 9.15 -0.31
C THR A 90 14.01 7.67 -0.50
N HIS A 91 13.01 6.87 -0.13
CA HIS A 91 12.90 5.46 -0.48
C HIS A 91 11.76 5.23 -1.49
N ARG A 92 11.70 4.05 -2.07
CA ARG A 92 10.72 3.67 -3.09
C ARG A 92 9.82 2.55 -2.58
N LEU A 93 8.52 2.69 -2.81
CA LEU A 93 7.56 1.58 -2.72
C LEU A 93 7.28 1.11 -4.13
N ILE A 94 7.48 -0.17 -4.39
CA ILE A 94 7.26 -0.79 -5.69
C ILE A 94 6.08 -1.75 -5.54
N THR A 95 4.96 -1.37 -6.15
CA THR A 95 3.70 -2.11 -6.07
C THR A 95 3.43 -2.82 -7.38
N ALA A 96 3.27 -4.14 -7.32
CA ALA A 96 2.96 -4.99 -8.45
C ALA A 96 1.57 -5.61 -8.32
N ASN A 97 0.85 -5.65 -9.44
CA ASN A 97 -0.49 -6.21 -9.54
C ASN A 97 -0.56 -7.10 -10.78
N VAL A 98 -0.95 -8.36 -10.62
CA VAL A 98 -1.02 -9.34 -11.70
C VAL A 98 -2.38 -10.02 -11.69
N ILE A 99 -3.08 -10.02 -12.81
CA ILE A 99 -4.36 -10.71 -12.97
C ILE A 99 -4.17 -11.99 -13.78
N TYR A 100 -4.66 -13.08 -13.23
CA TYR A 100 -4.70 -14.41 -13.83
C TYR A 100 -6.13 -14.85 -14.15
N LYS A 101 -6.29 -15.60 -15.23
CA LYS A 101 -7.49 -16.34 -15.58
C LYS A 101 -7.11 -17.66 -16.24
N ASN A 102 -7.78 -18.75 -15.88
CA ASN A 102 -7.47 -20.10 -16.42
C ASN A 102 -5.99 -20.46 -16.26
N ALA A 103 -5.39 -20.15 -15.11
CA ALA A 103 -3.98 -20.35 -14.78
C ALA A 103 -2.98 -19.65 -15.72
N LYS A 104 -3.42 -18.63 -16.48
CA LYS A 104 -2.57 -17.81 -17.37
C LYS A 104 -2.60 -16.35 -16.94
N PRO A 105 -1.46 -15.64 -17.00
CA PRO A 105 -1.45 -14.19 -16.77
C PRO A 105 -2.14 -13.49 -17.93
N ILE A 106 -3.05 -12.58 -17.62
CA ILE A 106 -3.80 -11.82 -18.63
C ILE A 106 -3.56 -10.32 -18.54
N TRP A 107 -3.03 -9.85 -17.41
CA TRP A 107 -2.68 -8.44 -17.20
C TRP A 107 -1.69 -8.31 -16.06
N ARG A 108 -0.83 -7.28 -16.14
CA ARG A 108 0.06 -6.86 -15.06
C ARG A 108 0.29 -5.36 -15.07
N HIS A 109 0.57 -4.82 -13.91
CA HIS A 109 0.93 -3.42 -13.71
C HIS A 109 1.91 -3.30 -12.55
N VAL A 110 3.00 -2.60 -12.78
CA VAL A 110 4.00 -2.31 -11.74
C VAL A 110 4.24 -0.81 -11.71
N VAL A 111 4.12 -0.22 -10.52
CA VAL A 111 4.28 1.21 -10.28
C VAL A 111 5.28 1.46 -9.16
N VAL A 112 5.95 2.60 -9.22
CA VAL A 112 6.92 3.04 -8.21
C VAL A 112 6.45 4.35 -7.60
N SER A 113 6.28 4.35 -6.28
CA SER A 113 6.02 5.54 -5.48
C SER A 113 7.28 5.97 -4.73
N HIS A 114 7.54 7.27 -4.68
CA HIS A 114 8.72 7.83 -3.99
C HIS A 114 8.28 8.53 -2.72
N MET A 115 8.86 8.11 -1.61
CA MET A 115 8.50 8.54 -0.26
C MET A 115 9.72 9.22 0.38
N THR A 116 9.69 10.55 0.55
CA THR A 116 10.77 11.30 1.21
C THR A 116 10.36 11.57 2.65
N MET A 117 11.08 11.02 3.61
CA MET A 117 10.81 11.27 5.03
C MET A 117 11.38 12.61 5.48
N TYR A 118 10.77 13.22 6.50
CA TYR A 118 11.41 14.28 7.25
C TYR A 118 12.67 13.77 7.97
N PRO A 119 13.67 14.63 8.22
CA PRO A 119 14.73 14.33 9.18
C PRO A 119 14.11 14.03 10.55
N MET A 120 14.48 12.91 11.15
CA MET A 120 14.05 12.46 12.48
C MET A 120 15.25 12.41 13.40
N THR A 121 15.10 12.95 14.59
CA THR A 121 16.06 12.77 15.67
C THR A 121 15.92 11.37 16.28
N ASP A 122 16.90 10.91 17.04
CA ASP A 122 16.78 9.64 17.77
C ASP A 122 15.58 9.62 18.72
N MET A 123 15.24 10.78 19.31
CA MET A 123 14.08 10.92 20.18
C MET A 123 12.76 10.78 19.39
N ASP A 124 12.66 11.38 18.20
CA ASP A 124 11.48 11.21 17.33
C ASP A 124 11.29 9.74 16.93
N ILE A 125 12.38 9.04 16.63
CA ILE A 125 12.37 7.62 16.27
C ILE A 125 11.93 6.76 17.48
N GLU A 126 12.48 7.03 18.66
CA GLU A 126 12.08 6.34 19.90
C GLU A 126 10.59 6.51 20.18
N ASP A 127 10.10 7.74 20.13
CA ASP A 127 8.69 8.06 20.39
C ASP A 127 7.76 7.42 19.34
N TYR A 128 8.16 7.45 18.08
CA TYR A 128 7.40 6.79 17.03
C TYR A 128 7.33 5.28 17.27
N VAL A 129 8.47 4.62 17.46
CA VAL A 129 8.52 3.17 17.66
C VAL A 129 7.73 2.74 18.88
N LYS A 130 7.80 3.49 19.97
CA LYS A 130 7.03 3.22 21.19
C LYS A 130 5.51 3.26 20.94
N LYS A 131 5.04 4.16 20.08
CA LYS A 131 3.61 4.32 19.76
C LYS A 131 3.13 3.32 18.69
N ALA A 132 3.95 3.08 17.67
CA ALA A 132 3.56 2.33 16.49
C ALA A 132 3.78 0.82 16.60
N TRP A 133 4.68 0.36 17.47
CA TRP A 133 4.92 -1.07 17.68
C TRP A 133 3.88 -1.67 18.63
N PRO A 134 3.33 -2.90 18.36
CA PRO A 134 3.75 -3.87 17.32
C PRO A 134 3.01 -3.75 15.97
N GLU A 135 2.07 -2.80 15.80
CA GLU A 135 1.17 -2.75 14.64
C GLU A 135 1.94 -2.70 13.31
N VAL A 136 2.99 -1.89 13.25
CA VAL A 136 3.78 -1.67 12.02
C VAL A 136 4.73 -2.83 11.66
N GLN A 137 4.83 -3.88 12.49
CA GLN A 137 5.68 -5.05 12.21
C GLN A 137 5.30 -5.79 10.91
N HIS A 138 4.08 -5.58 10.43
CA HIS A 138 3.58 -6.24 9.21
C HIS A 138 3.83 -5.44 7.94
N THR A 139 4.41 -4.24 8.04
CA THR A 139 4.71 -3.37 6.90
C THR A 139 6.19 -3.40 6.53
N ALA A 140 6.51 -3.33 5.24
CA ALA A 140 7.91 -3.33 4.79
C ALA A 140 8.68 -2.08 5.22
N GLY A 141 8.00 -0.94 5.39
CA GLY A 141 8.61 0.34 5.79
C GLY A 141 8.56 0.63 7.29
N GLY A 142 7.84 -0.18 8.08
CA GLY A 142 7.60 0.09 9.49
C GLY A 142 6.67 1.28 9.74
N TYR A 143 5.77 1.57 8.81
CA TYR A 143 4.75 2.61 8.91
C TYR A 143 3.51 2.26 8.06
N TYR A 144 2.36 2.80 8.44
CA TYR A 144 1.17 2.92 7.61
C TYR A 144 1.06 4.37 7.15
N PHE A 145 1.09 4.59 5.82
CA PHE A 145 1.06 5.95 5.26
C PHE A 145 -0.23 6.68 5.61
N GLU A 146 -1.36 5.98 5.54
CA GLU A 146 -2.68 6.51 5.86
C GLU A 146 -2.84 6.99 7.31
N GLU A 147 -2.00 6.46 8.23
CA GLU A 147 -2.00 6.85 9.63
C GLU A 147 -0.93 7.88 9.95
N ASN A 148 0.17 7.88 9.19
CA ASN A 148 1.38 8.64 9.51
C ASN A 148 1.90 9.49 8.32
N PRO A 149 1.07 10.19 7.55
CA PRO A 149 1.56 10.98 6.42
C PRO A 149 2.46 12.15 6.87
N HIS A 150 2.36 12.57 8.12
CA HIS A 150 3.20 13.60 8.72
C HIS A 150 4.69 13.21 8.87
N LEU A 151 5.04 11.95 8.66
CA LEU A 151 6.43 11.50 8.60
C LEU A 151 7.13 11.92 7.29
N PHE A 152 6.37 12.35 6.28
CA PHE A 152 6.88 12.59 4.94
C PHE A 152 6.89 14.07 4.58
N SER A 153 8.01 14.52 4.02
CA SER A 153 8.19 15.87 3.47
C SER A 153 7.76 15.96 2.01
N LYS A 154 7.80 14.85 1.29
CA LYS A 154 7.38 14.76 -0.11
C LYS A 154 6.97 13.34 -0.46
N VAL A 155 5.89 13.25 -1.23
CA VAL A 155 5.39 12.00 -1.78
C VAL A 155 5.15 12.18 -3.27
N ARG A 156 5.51 11.18 -4.08
CA ARG A 156 5.18 11.08 -5.50
C ARG A 156 4.63 9.69 -5.75
N GLY A 157 3.35 9.58 -5.92
CA GLY A 157 2.62 8.33 -6.11
C GLY A 157 1.14 8.51 -5.83
N ASN A 158 0.32 7.65 -6.39
CA ASN A 158 -1.11 7.64 -6.10
C ASN A 158 -1.36 7.04 -4.69
N TRP A 159 -2.36 7.53 -3.99
CA TRP A 159 -2.76 7.06 -2.66
C TRP A 159 -2.85 5.53 -2.58
N PHE A 160 -3.59 4.93 -3.51
CA PHE A 160 -3.81 3.48 -3.50
C PHE A 160 -2.57 2.67 -3.90
N ASP A 161 -1.71 3.21 -4.76
CA ASP A 161 -0.43 2.58 -5.11
C ASP A 161 0.48 2.48 -3.88
N ILE A 162 0.51 3.54 -3.06
CA ILE A 162 1.26 3.58 -1.80
C ILE A 162 0.69 2.56 -0.80
N LEU A 163 -0.63 2.38 -0.77
CA LEU A 163 -1.28 1.36 0.06
C LEU A 163 -1.17 -0.07 -0.49
N GLY A 164 -0.47 -0.28 -1.61
CA GLY A 164 -0.15 -1.60 -2.14
C GLY A 164 -1.11 -2.15 -3.19
N LEU A 165 -2.02 -1.33 -3.75
CA LEU A 165 -2.95 -1.77 -4.79
C LEU A 165 -3.28 -0.66 -5.81
N SER A 166 -2.88 -0.83 -7.06
CA SER A 166 -3.12 0.13 -8.15
C SER A 166 -4.56 0.07 -8.65
N ILE A 167 -5.49 0.72 -7.94
CA ILE A 167 -6.92 0.57 -8.20
C ILE A 167 -7.36 1.15 -9.55
N GLU A 168 -6.82 2.29 -9.98
CA GLU A 168 -7.20 2.94 -11.24
C GLU A 168 -6.88 2.07 -12.47
N PRO A 169 -5.65 1.52 -12.63
CA PRO A 169 -5.33 0.58 -13.71
C PRO A 169 -6.19 -0.69 -13.66
N ILE A 170 -6.50 -1.19 -12.46
CA ILE A 170 -7.38 -2.37 -12.30
C ILE A 170 -8.79 -2.05 -12.76
N VAL A 171 -9.38 -0.92 -12.37
CA VAL A 171 -10.71 -0.48 -12.81
C VAL A 171 -10.74 -0.33 -14.33
N LYS A 172 -9.71 0.29 -14.92
CA LYS A 172 -9.59 0.43 -16.37
C LYS A 172 -9.57 -0.92 -17.07
N PHE A 173 -8.77 -1.86 -16.59
CA PHE A 173 -8.72 -3.22 -17.13
C PHE A 173 -10.07 -3.93 -17.02
N LEU A 174 -10.72 -3.84 -15.85
CA LEU A 174 -12.04 -4.48 -15.64
C LEU A 174 -13.11 -3.91 -16.56
N ASN A 175 -13.15 -2.60 -16.76
CA ASN A 175 -14.08 -1.96 -17.67
C ASN A 175 -13.91 -2.40 -19.13
N GLN A 176 -12.67 -2.68 -19.56
CA GLN A 176 -12.39 -3.19 -20.90
C GLN A 176 -12.84 -4.64 -21.12
N HIS A 177 -12.98 -5.41 -20.05
CA HIS A 177 -13.26 -6.86 -20.11
C HIS A 177 -14.62 -7.25 -19.51
N ASN A 178 -15.41 -6.29 -19.07
CA ASN A 178 -16.69 -6.53 -18.41
C ASN A 178 -17.82 -5.76 -19.11
N ASN A 179 -18.81 -6.48 -19.64
CA ASN A 179 -20.02 -5.88 -20.27
C ASN A 179 -21.06 -5.40 -19.25
N LYS A 180 -20.72 -5.30 -17.97
CA LYS A 180 -21.58 -4.77 -16.90
C LYS A 180 -21.39 -3.27 -16.72
N ALA A 181 -22.10 -2.69 -15.77
CA ALA A 181 -22.01 -1.26 -15.43
C ALA A 181 -20.53 -0.83 -15.26
N MET A 182 -20.22 0.36 -15.78
CA MET A 182 -18.88 0.93 -15.76
C MET A 182 -18.44 1.21 -14.32
N LEU A 183 -17.35 0.62 -13.90
CA LEU A 183 -16.73 0.87 -12.61
C LEU A 183 -16.06 2.26 -12.61
N GLN A 184 -16.04 2.92 -11.45
CA GLN A 184 -15.33 4.18 -11.27
C GLN A 184 -14.17 3.98 -10.32
N ALA A 185 -13.03 4.62 -10.61
CA ALA A 185 -11.93 4.68 -9.68
C ALA A 185 -12.37 5.46 -8.42
N PRO A 186 -12.09 4.94 -7.22
CA PRO A 186 -12.54 5.57 -5.98
C PRO A 186 -11.77 6.88 -5.72
N LYS A 187 -12.48 7.86 -5.20
CA LYS A 187 -11.88 9.08 -4.63
C LYS A 187 -11.72 8.92 -3.12
N VAL A 188 -10.68 9.51 -2.55
CA VAL A 188 -10.44 9.52 -1.12
C VAL A 188 -10.70 10.93 -0.59
N ALA A 189 -11.51 11.03 0.47
CA ALA A 189 -11.66 12.23 1.26
C ALA A 189 -11.21 11.96 2.69
N ALA A 190 -10.81 12.99 3.41
CA ALA A 190 -10.32 12.84 4.77
C ALA A 190 -10.83 13.93 5.70
N VAL A 191 -11.00 13.59 6.98
CA VAL A 191 -10.99 14.55 8.07
C VAL A 191 -9.58 14.60 8.67
N LEU A 192 -9.06 15.80 8.82
CA LEU A 192 -7.72 16.06 9.38
C LEU A 192 -7.88 16.72 10.76
N GLY A 193 -7.08 16.31 11.75
CA GLY A 193 -7.12 16.88 13.08
C GLY A 193 -6.10 16.27 14.04
N HIS A 194 -6.05 16.80 15.28
CA HIS A 194 -5.18 16.26 16.33
C HIS A 194 -5.78 16.56 17.73
N PRO A 195 -6.15 15.53 18.50
CA PRO A 195 -6.35 14.15 18.05
C PRO A 195 -7.61 14.03 17.19
N VAL A 196 -7.63 13.11 16.21
CA VAL A 196 -8.75 12.90 15.31
C VAL A 196 -9.51 11.58 15.55
N SER A 197 -9.01 10.74 16.44
CA SER A 197 -9.53 9.39 16.71
C SER A 197 -11.00 9.35 17.15
N HIS A 198 -11.50 10.45 17.76
CA HIS A 198 -12.89 10.58 18.20
C HIS A 198 -13.87 10.94 17.06
N SER A 199 -13.36 11.27 15.86
CA SER A 199 -14.19 11.67 14.74
C SER A 199 -15.10 10.53 14.25
N LYS A 200 -16.39 10.80 14.16
CA LYS A 200 -17.38 9.88 13.60
C LYS A 200 -17.54 10.04 12.08
N SER A 201 -16.91 11.04 11.48
CA SER A 201 -17.03 11.33 10.04
C SER A 201 -16.66 10.16 9.15
N PRO A 202 -15.58 9.38 9.37
CA PRO A 202 -15.28 8.24 8.53
C PRO A 202 -16.40 7.19 8.49
N ARG A 203 -16.95 6.87 9.67
CA ARG A 203 -18.06 5.89 9.77
C ARG A 203 -19.31 6.37 9.03
N MET A 204 -19.66 7.63 9.19
CA MET A 204 -20.85 8.24 8.59
C MET A 204 -20.72 8.32 7.05
N HIS A 205 -19.59 8.84 6.55
CA HIS A 205 -19.36 8.97 5.12
C HIS A 205 -19.20 7.61 4.42
N LYS A 206 -18.52 6.64 5.03
CA LYS A 206 -18.45 5.27 4.50
C LYS A 206 -19.83 4.62 4.38
N TYR A 207 -20.71 4.83 5.34
CA TYR A 207 -22.09 4.38 5.26
C TYR A 207 -22.84 5.03 4.07
N TRP A 208 -22.70 6.34 3.89
CA TRP A 208 -23.34 7.03 2.77
C TRP A 208 -22.79 6.62 1.41
N LEU A 209 -21.48 6.46 1.28
CA LEU A 209 -20.85 5.96 0.05
C LEU A 209 -21.40 4.58 -0.32
N GLN A 210 -21.46 3.67 0.65
CA GLN A 210 -22.00 2.32 0.44
C GLN A 210 -23.50 2.33 0.10
N SER A 211 -24.32 3.08 0.85
CA SER A 211 -25.77 3.15 0.65
C SER A 211 -26.16 3.72 -0.71
N ASN A 212 -25.32 4.56 -1.29
CA ASN A 212 -25.56 5.18 -2.59
C ASN A 212 -24.72 4.57 -3.72
N ALA A 213 -24.01 3.45 -3.46
CA ALA A 213 -23.13 2.80 -4.41
C ALA A 213 -22.08 3.75 -5.04
N VAL A 214 -21.63 4.75 -4.30
CA VAL A 214 -20.59 5.69 -4.74
C VAL A 214 -19.22 5.11 -4.49
N SER A 215 -18.37 5.11 -5.52
CA SER A 215 -16.97 4.68 -5.41
C SER A 215 -16.16 5.73 -4.66
N GLY A 216 -15.62 5.35 -3.50
CA GLY A 216 -14.83 6.25 -2.67
C GLY A 216 -14.47 5.68 -1.32
N ASP A 217 -13.62 6.40 -0.60
CA ASP A 217 -13.30 6.16 0.81
C ASP A 217 -13.26 7.47 1.58
N TYR A 218 -13.43 7.38 2.89
CA TYR A 218 -13.30 8.51 3.79
C TYR A 218 -12.48 8.09 5.01
N VAL A 219 -11.38 8.76 5.26
CA VAL A 219 -10.42 8.41 6.31
C VAL A 219 -10.27 9.54 7.35
N ALA A 220 -9.83 9.19 8.55
CA ALA A 220 -9.38 10.16 9.54
C ALA A 220 -7.85 10.11 9.59
N ILE A 221 -7.21 11.27 9.47
CA ILE A 221 -5.75 11.38 9.48
C ILE A 221 -5.34 12.29 10.63
N ASP A 222 -4.60 11.72 11.58
CA ASP A 222 -4.07 12.45 12.70
C ASP A 222 -2.81 13.24 12.29
N ILE A 223 -2.85 14.56 12.39
CA ILE A 223 -1.76 15.42 11.97
C ILE A 223 -1.44 16.39 13.12
N PRO A 224 -0.25 16.26 13.72
CA PRO A 224 0.21 17.23 14.74
C PRO A 224 0.16 18.67 14.21
N PRO A 225 -0.30 19.66 15.01
CA PRO A 225 -0.47 21.04 14.56
C PRO A 225 0.76 21.63 13.87
N GLN A 226 1.96 21.28 14.36
CA GLN A 226 3.23 21.76 13.85
C GLN A 226 3.54 21.25 12.44
N ARG A 227 2.89 20.14 12.01
CA ARG A 227 3.07 19.51 10.70
C ARG A 227 1.87 19.71 9.77
N PHE A 228 0.81 20.37 10.23
CA PHE A 228 -0.47 20.42 9.53
C PHE A 228 -0.34 20.95 8.09
N SER A 229 0.18 22.16 7.91
CA SER A 229 0.29 22.81 6.58
C SER A 229 1.15 22.01 5.60
N GLU A 230 2.25 21.44 6.09
CA GLU A 230 3.19 20.66 5.28
C GLU A 230 2.58 19.30 4.87
N THR A 231 1.93 18.62 5.83
CA THR A 231 1.28 17.33 5.56
C THR A 231 0.12 17.47 4.59
N VAL A 232 -0.68 18.53 4.69
CA VAL A 232 -1.75 18.80 3.70
C VAL A 232 -1.17 18.89 2.29
N LYS A 233 -0.05 19.57 2.09
CA LYS A 233 0.62 19.64 0.77
C LYS A 233 1.05 18.27 0.25
N VAL A 234 1.48 17.38 1.13
CA VAL A 234 1.85 15.99 0.77
C VAL A 234 0.63 15.17 0.34
N LEU A 235 -0.53 15.41 0.98
CA LEU A 235 -1.75 14.64 0.71
C LEU A 235 -2.49 15.05 -0.58
N ILE A 236 -2.29 16.29 -1.06
CA ILE A 236 -3.00 16.84 -2.23
C ILE A 236 -2.14 16.84 -3.51
N THR A 237 -0.92 16.29 -3.45
CA THR A 237 -0.02 16.17 -4.60
C THR A 237 -0.26 14.88 -5.36
#